data_1c7c3d4f10bb0a1ce5b4dbfd73f93694
#
_entry.id   1c7c3d4f10bb0a1ce5b4dbfd73f93694
#
_cell.length_a   1.000
_cell.length_b   1.000
_cell.length_c   1.000
_cell.angle_alpha   90.00
_cell.angle_beta   90.00
_cell.angle_gamma   90.00
#
_symmetry.space_group_name_H-M   'P 1'
#
loop_
_entity.id
_entity.type
_entity.pdbx_description
1 polymer ?
#
loop_
_entity_poly.entity_id
_entity_poly.type
_entity_poly.pdbx_seq_one_letter_code
_entity_poly.pdbx_strand_id
1 'polypeptide(L)'
;MPNTSTSNTQPTHVYAGAAFFTSRGGTRYHGGLFRKTLDAGFADAPWQSLTTGLPENVEARVIVAHPTQRNVVYVGTQDGVYRSNDSGDTWARTNFPDRNAVIWAMAFHPTRPNVMYAGTAPVALYRSDDSGDTWKKLARAISPEHCAMDFPTRVTGIALDAGNPDDVYAALEVSGVIRSRDNGDSWTDVSAPLIKLSEQPHLKSRLTSATDASGMLDSHAIAISAAAPGNPFLAVRMGIFRSPDRGDSWADIEVGRHSPLKYCRDVMVSPHDAKVMYACFSPASRSEDGSLYRSDDVGTSWRRFDNGVRANATMMSSAVHPHDAATVCCISRCGQVFATDNTGASWREAKLPANVQDCYAVACG
;
A
#
# COMPACT_ATOMS: atom_id res chain seq x y z
N MET A 1 -49.35 -2.56 9.82
CA MET A 1 -48.35 -3.13 8.93
C MET A 1 -47.00 -2.57 9.36
N PRO A 2 -46.03 -3.36 9.82
CA PRO A 2 -44.74 -2.83 10.18
C PRO A 2 -43.99 -2.43 8.91
N ASN A 3 -43.52 -1.19 8.84
CA ASN A 3 -42.62 -0.67 7.84
C ASN A 3 -41.28 -1.40 7.97
N THR A 4 -41.03 -2.36 7.12
CA THR A 4 -39.67 -2.90 6.90
C THR A 4 -38.92 -1.88 6.08
N SER A 5 -38.23 -0.95 6.75
CA SER A 5 -37.15 -0.19 6.13
C SER A 5 -36.04 -1.19 5.82
N THR A 6 -35.99 -1.70 4.60
CA THR A 6 -34.79 -2.35 4.07
C THR A 6 -33.69 -1.29 4.06
N SER A 7 -32.78 -1.38 4.98
CA SER A 7 -31.51 -0.64 4.93
C SER A 7 -30.82 -1.05 3.64
N ASN A 8 -30.81 -0.15 2.68
CA ASN A 8 -30.13 -0.32 1.38
C ASN A 8 -28.62 -0.13 1.60
N THR A 9 -28.02 -0.99 2.44
CA THR A 9 -26.58 -1.04 2.63
C THR A 9 -25.99 -1.76 1.43
N GLN A 10 -25.26 -1.03 0.60
CA GLN A 10 -24.50 -1.64 -0.49
C GLN A 10 -23.56 -2.70 0.07
N PRO A 11 -23.35 -3.80 -0.68
CA PRO A 11 -22.45 -4.85 -0.23
C PRO A 11 -21.02 -4.32 -0.13
N THR A 12 -20.33 -4.66 0.95
CA THR A 12 -18.91 -4.40 1.10
C THR A 12 -18.13 -5.38 0.23
N HIS A 13 -17.27 -4.86 -0.61
CA HIS A 13 -16.39 -5.65 -1.45
C HIS A 13 -14.94 -5.63 -0.95
N VAL A 14 -14.27 -6.77 -1.04
CA VAL A 14 -12.82 -6.87 -0.88
C VAL A 14 -12.21 -7.12 -2.26
N TYR A 15 -11.21 -6.31 -2.60
CA TYR A 15 -10.46 -6.40 -3.84
C TYR A 15 -9.05 -6.90 -3.55
N ALA A 16 -8.52 -7.77 -4.43
CA ALA A 16 -7.18 -8.30 -4.33
C ALA A 16 -6.45 -8.19 -5.67
N GLY A 17 -5.20 -7.74 -5.64
CA GLY A 17 -4.37 -7.51 -6.81
C GLY A 17 -3.09 -8.34 -6.77
N ALA A 18 -2.76 -8.97 -7.90
CA ALA A 18 -1.56 -9.77 -8.09
C ALA A 18 -0.85 -9.40 -9.39
N ALA A 19 0.46 -9.57 -9.40
CA ALA A 19 1.28 -9.44 -10.59
C ALA A 19 1.69 -10.83 -11.14
N PHE A 20 2.13 -10.82 -12.40
CA PHE A 20 2.72 -12.01 -13.00
C PHE A 20 4.04 -12.35 -12.30
N PHE A 21 4.24 -13.63 -12.03
CA PHE A 21 5.44 -14.11 -11.37
C PHE A 21 5.87 -15.48 -11.93
N THR A 22 7.18 -15.66 -12.12
CA THR A 22 7.75 -16.96 -12.41
C THR A 22 8.64 -17.38 -11.24
N SER A 23 8.35 -18.54 -10.64
CA SER A 23 9.14 -19.07 -9.54
C SER A 23 10.54 -19.49 -10.01
N ARG A 24 11.48 -19.67 -9.08
CA ARG A 24 12.81 -20.23 -9.40
C ARG A 24 12.75 -21.61 -10.04
N GLY A 25 11.70 -22.37 -9.78
CA GLY A 25 11.44 -23.68 -10.41
C GLY A 25 10.75 -23.61 -11.76
N GLY A 26 10.56 -22.41 -12.35
CA GLY A 26 9.94 -22.21 -13.66
C GLY A 26 8.41 -22.23 -13.66
N THR A 27 7.74 -22.41 -12.52
CA THR A 27 6.28 -22.32 -12.43
C THR A 27 5.83 -20.90 -12.68
N ARG A 28 4.91 -20.71 -13.63
CA ARG A 28 4.31 -19.42 -13.95
C ARG A 28 3.03 -19.22 -13.15
N TYR A 29 2.91 -18.07 -12.50
CA TYR A 29 1.71 -17.63 -11.80
C TYR A 29 1.12 -16.42 -12.50
N HIS A 30 -0.19 -16.32 -12.52
CA HIS A 30 -0.91 -15.27 -13.23
C HIS A 30 -1.09 -14.05 -12.30
N GLY A 31 -1.01 -12.86 -12.91
CA GLY A 31 -1.53 -11.65 -12.31
C GLY A 31 -3.06 -11.63 -12.38
N GLY A 32 -3.66 -10.61 -11.81
CA GLY A 32 -5.10 -10.43 -11.85
C GLY A 32 -5.59 -9.36 -10.92
N LEU A 33 -6.84 -8.96 -11.15
CA LEU A 33 -7.65 -8.18 -10.22
C LEU A 33 -8.89 -8.99 -9.88
N PHE A 34 -9.14 -9.16 -8.60
CA PHE A 34 -10.20 -10.02 -8.07
C PHE A 34 -11.08 -9.25 -7.10
N ARG A 35 -12.36 -9.60 -7.05
CA ARG A 35 -13.34 -9.05 -6.10
C ARG A 35 -14.09 -10.17 -5.41
N LYS A 36 -14.46 -9.92 -4.14
CA LYS A 36 -15.32 -10.82 -3.37
C LYS A 36 -16.15 -10.02 -2.38
N THR A 37 -17.42 -10.39 -2.21
CA THR A 37 -18.29 -9.76 -1.22
C THR A 37 -17.92 -10.24 0.18
N LEU A 38 -17.82 -9.31 1.13
CA LEU A 38 -17.59 -9.62 2.54
C LEU A 38 -18.93 -9.92 3.24
N ASP A 39 -19.35 -11.16 3.16
CA ASP A 39 -20.57 -11.68 3.77
C ASP A 39 -20.32 -13.03 4.47
N ALA A 40 -21.37 -13.73 4.86
CA ALA A 40 -21.26 -15.04 5.50
C ALA A 40 -20.58 -16.09 4.59
N GLY A 41 -20.66 -15.94 3.28
CA GLY A 41 -20.03 -16.82 2.28
C GLY A 41 -18.58 -16.46 1.95
N PHE A 42 -17.99 -15.45 2.58
CA PHE A 42 -16.65 -14.94 2.22
C PHE A 42 -15.58 -16.02 2.15
N ALA A 43 -15.59 -17.01 3.04
CA ALA A 43 -14.61 -18.10 3.03
C ALA A 43 -14.76 -19.01 1.81
N ASP A 44 -15.99 -19.38 1.46
CA ASP A 44 -16.30 -20.49 0.57
C ASP A 44 -16.64 -20.08 -0.86
N ALA A 45 -17.26 -18.92 -1.06
CA ALA A 45 -17.63 -18.43 -2.39
C ALA A 45 -16.37 -18.21 -3.27
N PRO A 46 -16.43 -18.40 -4.58
CA PRO A 46 -15.31 -18.14 -5.48
C PRO A 46 -15.02 -16.63 -5.59
N TRP A 47 -13.76 -16.28 -5.85
CA TRP A 47 -13.40 -14.93 -6.26
C TRP A 47 -13.90 -14.63 -7.67
N GLN A 48 -14.47 -13.48 -7.87
CA GLN A 48 -14.78 -12.95 -9.19
C GLN A 48 -13.50 -12.36 -9.79
N SER A 49 -13.08 -12.85 -10.95
CA SER A 49 -12.02 -12.22 -11.72
C SER A 49 -12.59 -11.01 -12.47
N LEU A 50 -11.98 -9.85 -12.31
CA LEU A 50 -12.40 -8.61 -12.93
C LEU A 50 -11.61 -8.41 -14.23
N THR A 51 -12.29 -8.41 -15.37
CA THR A 51 -11.65 -8.35 -16.69
C THR A 51 -12.27 -7.33 -17.64
N THR A 52 -13.54 -6.93 -17.40
CA THR A 52 -14.29 -6.06 -18.32
C THR A 52 -13.67 -4.67 -18.40
N GLY A 53 -13.06 -4.32 -19.53
CA GLY A 53 -12.40 -3.04 -19.76
C GLY A 53 -10.95 -2.95 -19.25
N LEU A 54 -10.44 -4.01 -18.64
CA LEU A 54 -9.04 -4.13 -18.24
C LEU A 54 -8.18 -4.75 -19.37
N PRO A 55 -6.85 -4.56 -19.35
CA PRO A 55 -5.98 -5.23 -20.30
C PRO A 55 -6.00 -6.74 -20.10
N GLU A 56 -5.76 -7.47 -21.18
CA GLU A 56 -5.50 -8.91 -21.10
C GLU A 56 -4.30 -9.16 -20.17
N ASN A 57 -4.39 -10.17 -19.30
CA ASN A 57 -3.35 -10.49 -18.31
C ASN A 57 -3.00 -9.30 -17.39
N VAL A 58 -4.02 -8.62 -16.86
CA VAL A 58 -3.82 -7.49 -15.96
C VAL A 58 -2.95 -7.86 -14.77
N GLU A 59 -2.02 -6.95 -14.43
CA GLU A 59 -1.20 -7.00 -13.22
C GLU A 59 -1.61 -5.83 -12.31
N ALA A 60 -2.37 -6.13 -11.27
CA ALA A 60 -2.84 -5.14 -10.31
C ALA A 60 -1.85 -5.01 -9.15
N ARG A 61 -1.16 -3.89 -9.03
CA ARG A 61 -0.12 -3.65 -8.02
C ARG A 61 -0.54 -2.71 -6.90
N VAL A 62 -1.51 -1.85 -7.17
CA VAL A 62 -2.10 -0.95 -6.18
C VAL A 62 -3.59 -0.80 -6.48
N ILE A 63 -4.42 -0.80 -5.44
CA ILE A 63 -5.86 -0.63 -5.52
C ILE A 63 -6.24 0.41 -4.47
N VAL A 64 -7.00 1.43 -4.85
CA VAL A 64 -7.49 2.44 -3.92
C VAL A 64 -8.99 2.68 -4.13
N ALA A 65 -9.78 2.52 -3.07
CA ALA A 65 -11.18 2.92 -3.05
C ALA A 65 -11.26 4.45 -2.88
N HIS A 66 -12.22 5.08 -3.56
CA HIS A 66 -12.40 6.52 -3.46
C HIS A 66 -12.89 6.91 -2.05
N PRO A 67 -12.31 7.93 -1.40
CA PRO A 67 -12.60 8.24 -0.01
C PRO A 67 -14.03 8.72 0.26
N THR A 68 -14.75 9.22 -0.76
CA THR A 68 -16.10 9.77 -0.61
C THR A 68 -17.15 9.18 -1.57
N GLN A 69 -16.74 8.45 -2.60
CA GLN A 69 -17.64 7.84 -3.60
C GLN A 69 -17.58 6.32 -3.50
N ARG A 70 -18.61 5.71 -2.92
CA ARG A 70 -18.62 4.28 -2.55
C ARG A 70 -18.37 3.30 -3.70
N ASN A 71 -18.82 3.64 -4.92
CA ASN A 71 -18.72 2.74 -6.07
C ASN A 71 -17.46 2.98 -6.91
N VAL A 72 -16.63 3.94 -6.52
CA VAL A 72 -15.46 4.34 -7.32
C VAL A 72 -14.21 3.68 -6.77
N VAL A 73 -13.54 2.91 -7.63
CA VAL A 73 -12.28 2.23 -7.31
C VAL A 73 -11.28 2.48 -8.43
N TYR A 74 -10.02 2.65 -8.06
CA TYR A 74 -8.91 2.78 -9.00
C TYR A 74 -7.96 1.60 -8.84
N VAL A 75 -7.38 1.17 -9.96
CA VAL A 75 -6.32 0.17 -9.99
C VAL A 75 -5.13 0.67 -10.80
N GLY A 76 -3.94 0.53 -10.23
CA GLY A 76 -2.67 0.75 -10.91
C GLY A 76 -2.18 -0.56 -11.52
N THR A 77 -1.90 -0.53 -12.82
CA THR A 77 -1.54 -1.69 -13.62
C THR A 77 -0.19 -1.52 -14.33
N GLN A 78 0.20 -2.51 -15.13
CA GLN A 78 1.36 -2.42 -16.04
C GLN A 78 1.12 -1.47 -17.22
N ASP A 79 -0.11 -0.99 -17.44
CA ASP A 79 -0.52 -0.12 -18.56
C ASP A 79 -1.15 1.19 -18.09
N GLY A 80 -0.82 1.65 -16.89
CA GLY A 80 -1.35 2.89 -16.34
C GLY A 80 -2.47 2.68 -15.31
N VAL A 81 -3.29 3.71 -15.12
CA VAL A 81 -4.37 3.75 -14.13
C VAL A 81 -5.71 3.46 -14.80
N TYR A 82 -6.51 2.59 -14.18
CA TYR A 82 -7.89 2.30 -14.55
C TYR A 82 -8.83 2.70 -13.42
N ARG A 83 -10.03 3.17 -13.79
CA ARG A 83 -11.11 3.54 -12.87
C ARG A 83 -12.36 2.72 -13.15
N SER A 84 -12.99 2.25 -12.10
CA SER A 84 -14.36 1.74 -12.08
C SER A 84 -15.28 2.74 -11.38
N ASN A 85 -16.51 2.92 -11.86
CA ASN A 85 -17.55 3.71 -11.23
C ASN A 85 -18.74 2.84 -10.75
N ASP A 86 -18.59 1.53 -10.81
CA ASP A 86 -19.63 0.53 -10.52
C ASP A 86 -19.09 -0.61 -9.64
N SER A 87 -18.24 -0.27 -8.68
CA SER A 87 -17.62 -1.22 -7.73
C SER A 87 -16.82 -2.33 -8.42
N GLY A 88 -16.30 -2.09 -9.62
CA GLY A 88 -15.43 -3.01 -10.34
C GLY A 88 -16.12 -3.89 -11.38
N ASP A 89 -17.42 -3.69 -11.69
CA ASP A 89 -18.09 -4.44 -12.75
C ASP A 89 -17.53 -4.09 -14.12
N THR A 90 -17.21 -2.80 -14.34
CA THR A 90 -16.54 -2.32 -15.55
C THR A 90 -15.39 -1.37 -15.22
N TRP A 91 -14.38 -1.35 -16.08
CA TRP A 91 -13.19 -0.53 -15.93
C TRP A 91 -12.91 0.28 -17.18
N ALA A 92 -12.46 1.50 -17.00
CA ALA A 92 -12.00 2.37 -18.07
C ALA A 92 -10.60 2.86 -17.77
N ARG A 93 -9.69 2.79 -18.78
CA ARG A 93 -8.38 3.39 -18.69
C ARG A 93 -8.54 4.91 -18.59
N THR A 94 -7.87 5.52 -17.63
CA THR A 94 -7.80 6.98 -17.53
C THR A 94 -6.85 7.54 -18.61
N ASN A 95 -6.84 8.87 -18.81
CA ASN A 95 -5.89 9.50 -19.77
C ASN A 95 -4.48 9.59 -19.18
N PHE A 96 -3.99 8.48 -18.62
CA PHE A 96 -2.62 8.42 -18.12
C PHE A 96 -1.62 8.54 -19.29
N PRO A 97 -0.69 9.51 -19.25
CA PRO A 97 0.08 9.91 -20.44
C PRO A 97 1.11 8.88 -20.89
N ASP A 98 1.61 8.06 -19.98
CA ASP A 98 2.64 7.06 -20.28
C ASP A 98 2.03 5.65 -20.28
N ARG A 99 1.98 5.01 -21.44
CA ARG A 99 1.43 3.66 -21.62
C ARG A 99 2.37 2.54 -21.14
N ASN A 100 3.65 2.87 -20.94
CA ASN A 100 4.64 1.91 -20.46
C ASN A 100 4.93 2.06 -18.97
N ALA A 101 4.24 2.98 -18.29
CA ALA A 101 4.42 3.19 -16.87
C ALA A 101 3.68 2.13 -16.06
N VAL A 102 4.44 1.35 -15.32
CA VAL A 102 3.90 0.39 -14.35
C VAL A 102 3.54 1.17 -13.07
N ILE A 103 2.28 1.21 -12.69
CA ILE A 103 1.81 1.95 -11.52
C ILE A 103 2.00 1.11 -10.26
N TRP A 104 2.74 1.63 -9.28
CA TRP A 104 3.05 0.95 -8.03
C TRP A 104 2.46 1.61 -6.79
N ALA A 105 2.21 2.90 -6.85
CA ALA A 105 1.64 3.65 -5.73
C ALA A 105 0.58 4.63 -6.23
N MET A 106 -0.49 4.80 -5.46
CA MET A 106 -1.50 5.85 -5.64
C MET A 106 -1.92 6.39 -4.28
N ALA A 107 -2.17 7.69 -4.21
CA ALA A 107 -2.69 8.33 -3.01
C ALA A 107 -3.67 9.46 -3.37
N PHE A 108 -4.74 9.56 -2.60
CA PHE A 108 -5.62 10.72 -2.63
C PHE A 108 -5.07 11.85 -1.78
N HIS A 109 -5.34 13.07 -2.21
CA HIS A 109 -5.11 14.25 -1.40
C HIS A 109 -6.09 14.26 -0.20
N PRO A 110 -5.62 14.50 1.04
CA PRO A 110 -6.41 14.28 2.25
C PRO A 110 -7.64 15.19 2.38
N THR A 111 -7.65 16.35 1.74
CA THR A 111 -8.75 17.33 1.83
C THR A 111 -9.39 17.67 0.48
N ARG A 112 -8.81 17.21 -0.63
CA ARG A 112 -9.31 17.42 -2.00
C ARG A 112 -9.41 16.07 -2.71
N PRO A 113 -10.51 15.31 -2.55
CA PRO A 113 -10.63 13.93 -3.05
C PRO A 113 -10.60 13.81 -4.59
N ASN A 114 -10.69 14.92 -5.32
CA ASN A 114 -10.45 14.96 -6.77
C ASN A 114 -8.97 15.03 -7.14
N VAL A 115 -8.07 15.31 -6.18
CA VAL A 115 -6.63 15.37 -6.41
C VAL A 115 -6.00 14.02 -6.03
N MET A 116 -5.23 13.47 -6.96
CA MET A 116 -4.56 12.18 -6.81
C MET A 116 -3.11 12.26 -7.25
N TYR A 117 -2.29 11.41 -6.66
CA TYR A 117 -0.92 11.17 -7.08
C TYR A 117 -0.73 9.71 -7.48
N ALA A 118 0.12 9.46 -8.46
CA ALA A 118 0.54 8.13 -8.88
C ALA A 118 2.06 8.06 -9.02
N GLY A 119 2.62 6.93 -8.58
CA GLY A 119 4.04 6.62 -8.65
C GLY A 119 4.29 5.36 -9.47
N THR A 120 5.39 5.34 -10.23
CA THR A 120 5.67 4.33 -11.24
C THR A 120 6.98 3.59 -11.05
N ALA A 121 7.17 2.53 -11.86
CA ALA A 121 8.45 1.95 -12.22
C ALA A 121 8.67 2.10 -13.74
N PRO A 122 9.82 2.63 -14.23
CA PRO A 122 10.84 3.35 -13.44
C PRO A 122 10.28 4.53 -12.65
N VAL A 123 11.04 5.05 -11.67
CA VAL A 123 10.59 6.16 -10.81
C VAL A 123 10.15 7.35 -11.63
N ALA A 124 8.87 7.66 -11.54
CA ALA A 124 8.27 8.92 -11.94
C ALA A 124 7.02 9.17 -11.09
N LEU A 125 6.65 10.42 -10.93
CA LEU A 125 5.47 10.83 -10.18
C LEU A 125 4.54 11.63 -11.10
N TYR A 126 3.25 11.41 -10.91
CA TYR A 126 2.18 12.05 -11.67
C TYR A 126 1.14 12.59 -10.70
N ARG A 127 0.45 13.65 -11.10
CA ARG A 127 -0.66 14.24 -10.36
C ARG A 127 -1.86 14.43 -11.30
N SER A 128 -3.02 14.14 -10.77
CA SER A 128 -4.32 14.46 -11.35
C SER A 128 -5.03 15.46 -10.43
N ASP A 129 -5.73 16.43 -11.02
CA ASP A 129 -6.56 17.41 -10.30
C ASP A 129 -8.06 17.21 -10.60
N ASP A 130 -8.43 16.16 -11.34
CA ASP A 130 -9.76 15.90 -11.88
C ASP A 130 -10.22 14.43 -11.69
N SER A 131 -9.91 13.83 -10.53
CA SER A 131 -10.28 12.46 -10.18
C SER A 131 -9.71 11.41 -11.15
N GLY A 132 -8.51 11.65 -11.68
CA GLY A 132 -7.83 10.74 -12.58
C GLY A 132 -8.26 10.83 -14.05
N ASP A 133 -9.10 11.77 -14.44
CA ASP A 133 -9.49 11.95 -15.84
C ASP A 133 -8.27 12.37 -16.68
N THR A 134 -7.42 13.26 -16.15
CA THR A 134 -6.14 13.62 -16.76
C THR A 134 -5.00 13.58 -15.73
N TRP A 135 -3.78 13.36 -16.22
CA TRP A 135 -2.59 13.23 -15.40
C TRP A 135 -1.44 14.08 -15.95
N LYS A 136 -0.76 14.80 -15.07
CA LYS A 136 0.44 15.58 -15.36
C LYS A 136 1.64 14.92 -14.72
N LYS A 137 2.69 14.67 -15.52
CA LYS A 137 3.98 14.22 -14.98
C LYS A 137 4.63 15.35 -14.18
N LEU A 138 5.10 15.03 -12.98
CA LEU A 138 5.86 15.94 -12.12
C LEU A 138 7.33 15.90 -12.56
N ALA A 139 7.67 16.81 -13.48
CA ALA A 139 8.91 16.73 -14.25
C ALA A 139 10.20 16.92 -13.41
N ARG A 140 10.08 17.44 -12.18
CA ARG A 140 11.21 17.64 -11.26
C ARG A 140 11.33 16.56 -10.19
N ALA A 141 10.52 15.48 -10.28
CA ALA A 141 10.71 14.32 -9.43
C ALA A 141 12.08 13.70 -9.70
N ILE A 142 12.83 13.45 -8.63
CA ILE A 142 14.18 12.89 -8.68
C ILE A 142 14.15 11.40 -8.32
N SER A 143 15.14 10.66 -8.80
CA SER A 143 15.40 9.28 -8.38
C SER A 143 16.84 9.22 -7.90
N PRO A 144 17.10 9.34 -6.57
CA PRO A 144 18.45 9.27 -6.05
C PRO A 144 19.09 7.90 -6.31
N GLU A 145 20.34 7.89 -6.75
CA GLU A 145 21.10 6.67 -7.06
C GLU A 145 21.99 6.27 -5.88
N HIS A 146 21.39 5.98 -4.72
CA HIS A 146 22.13 5.55 -3.53
C HIS A 146 22.64 4.12 -3.62
N CYS A 147 21.93 3.26 -4.36
CA CYS A 147 22.26 1.86 -4.53
C CYS A 147 22.14 1.47 -6.00
N ALA A 148 23.21 0.91 -6.57
CA ALA A 148 23.15 0.33 -7.90
C ALA A 148 22.34 -0.96 -7.86
N MET A 149 21.28 -1.04 -8.67
CA MET A 149 20.42 -2.20 -8.82
C MET A 149 20.37 -2.64 -10.28
N ASP A 150 20.17 -3.93 -10.51
CA ASP A 150 20.02 -4.53 -11.83
C ASP A 150 18.58 -4.46 -12.39
N PHE A 151 17.71 -3.76 -11.68
CA PHE A 151 16.32 -3.49 -12.07
C PHE A 151 15.99 -2.02 -11.87
N PRO A 152 15.01 -1.46 -12.62
CA PRO A 152 14.56 -0.10 -12.39
C PRO A 152 13.86 0.04 -11.04
N THR A 153 14.33 0.98 -10.22
CA THR A 153 13.67 1.32 -8.95
C THR A 153 12.27 1.89 -9.20
N ARG A 154 11.43 1.85 -8.18
CA ARG A 154 10.01 2.22 -8.26
C ARG A 154 9.57 3.05 -7.06
N VAL A 155 8.48 3.77 -7.24
CA VAL A 155 7.76 4.45 -6.16
C VAL A 155 6.87 3.41 -5.47
N THR A 156 7.18 3.06 -4.24
CA THR A 156 6.45 2.03 -3.47
C THR A 156 5.35 2.59 -2.58
N GLY A 157 5.40 3.89 -2.27
CA GLY A 157 4.41 4.56 -1.46
C GLY A 157 4.41 6.08 -1.68
N ILE A 158 3.25 6.69 -1.50
CA ILE A 158 3.06 8.15 -1.54
C ILE A 158 2.24 8.54 -0.31
N ALA A 159 2.69 9.57 0.43
CA ALA A 159 1.95 10.13 1.54
C ALA A 159 1.86 11.65 1.42
N LEU A 160 0.71 12.19 1.80
CA LEU A 160 0.47 13.63 1.89
C LEU A 160 0.17 13.99 3.35
N ASP A 161 0.73 15.09 3.82
CA ASP A 161 0.50 15.58 5.17
C ASP A 161 -0.85 16.30 5.26
N ALA A 162 -1.79 15.75 6.03
CA ALA A 162 -3.10 16.38 6.20
C ALA A 162 -3.03 17.75 6.91
N GLY A 163 -1.98 17.98 7.72
CA GLY A 163 -1.73 19.26 8.38
C GLY A 163 -1.09 20.32 7.47
N ASN A 164 -0.38 19.89 6.43
CA ASN A 164 0.17 20.72 5.37
C ASN A 164 0.12 19.95 4.04
N PRO A 165 -1.02 19.96 3.33
CA PRO A 165 -1.24 19.12 2.15
C PRO A 165 -0.33 19.40 0.96
N ASP A 166 0.46 20.48 0.98
CA ASP A 166 1.49 20.77 0.00
C ASP A 166 2.76 19.92 0.21
N ASP A 167 2.92 19.34 1.42
CA ASP A 167 3.99 18.39 1.73
C ASP A 167 3.61 16.99 1.21
N VAL A 168 4.34 16.53 0.19
CA VAL A 168 4.19 15.22 -0.45
C VAL A 168 5.49 14.44 -0.28
N TYR A 169 5.36 13.18 0.12
CA TYR A 169 6.49 12.26 0.28
C TYR A 169 6.32 11.07 -0.65
N ALA A 170 7.42 10.62 -1.24
CA ALA A 170 7.46 9.38 -2.01
C ALA A 170 8.55 8.46 -1.46
N ALA A 171 8.15 7.23 -1.09
CA ALA A 171 9.04 6.15 -0.74
C ALA A 171 9.50 5.44 -2.02
N LEU A 172 10.80 5.21 -2.13
CA LEU A 172 11.45 4.63 -3.31
C LEU A 172 12.12 3.31 -2.94
N GLU A 173 11.86 2.27 -3.72
CA GLU A 173 12.54 0.98 -3.52
C GLU A 173 14.05 1.14 -3.68
N VAL A 174 14.79 0.77 -2.64
CA VAL A 174 16.26 0.82 -2.54
C VAL A 174 16.88 2.20 -2.85
N SER A 175 16.06 3.26 -2.79
CA SER A 175 16.49 4.64 -3.04
C SER A 175 16.01 5.63 -1.96
N GLY A 176 15.38 5.11 -0.88
CA GLY A 176 15.00 5.91 0.29
C GLY A 176 13.74 6.75 0.09
N VAL A 177 13.78 8.04 0.40
CA VAL A 177 12.62 8.93 0.42
C VAL A 177 12.94 10.27 -0.22
N ILE A 178 12.04 10.76 -1.06
CA ILE A 178 12.03 12.13 -1.56
C ILE A 178 10.82 12.89 -1.03
N ARG A 179 10.98 14.18 -0.83
CA ARG A 179 9.96 15.10 -0.30
C ARG A 179 9.77 16.30 -1.21
N SER A 180 8.52 16.67 -1.43
CA SER A 180 8.10 17.97 -1.99
C SER A 180 7.42 18.80 -0.90
N ARG A 181 7.54 20.14 -0.99
CA ARG A 181 6.85 21.10 -0.13
C ARG A 181 5.94 22.06 -0.93
N ASP A 182 5.72 21.75 -2.18
CA ASP A 182 5.04 22.59 -3.15
C ASP A 182 4.14 21.75 -4.09
N ASN A 183 3.41 20.78 -3.53
CA ASN A 183 2.50 19.89 -4.26
C ASN A 183 3.17 19.07 -5.38
N GLY A 184 4.49 18.86 -5.33
CA GLY A 184 5.23 18.08 -6.32
C GLY A 184 5.93 18.92 -7.39
N ASP A 185 5.94 20.25 -7.29
CA ASP A 185 6.63 21.11 -8.25
C ASP A 185 8.16 21.04 -8.11
N SER A 186 8.68 20.78 -6.89
CA SER A 186 10.09 20.48 -6.63
C SER A 186 10.25 19.35 -5.63
N TRP A 187 11.41 18.70 -5.65
CA TRP A 187 11.68 17.53 -4.80
C TRP A 187 13.08 17.60 -4.19
N THR A 188 13.18 17.14 -2.95
CA THR A 188 14.41 17.04 -2.18
C THR A 188 14.59 15.61 -1.70
N ASP A 189 15.79 15.06 -1.83
CA ASP A 189 16.16 13.78 -1.22
C ASP A 189 16.37 13.97 0.29
N VAL A 190 15.67 13.16 1.08
CA VAL A 190 15.73 13.16 2.55
C VAL A 190 16.22 11.81 3.10
N SER A 191 17.00 11.08 2.31
CA SER A 191 17.49 9.74 2.65
C SER A 191 18.78 9.73 3.45
N ALA A 192 19.57 10.80 3.44
CA ALA A 192 20.88 10.86 4.11
C ALA A 192 20.83 10.43 5.60
N PRO A 193 19.84 10.83 6.41
CA PRO A 193 19.74 10.35 7.80
C PRO A 193 19.44 8.85 7.91
N LEU A 194 18.72 8.24 6.95
CA LEU A 194 18.49 6.78 6.90
C LEU A 194 19.78 6.04 6.61
N ILE A 195 20.60 6.56 5.68
CA ILE A 195 21.93 6.02 5.37
C ILE A 195 22.81 6.04 6.64
N LYS A 196 22.79 7.15 7.38
CA LYS A 196 23.53 7.26 8.64
C LYS A 196 23.03 6.27 9.70
N LEU A 197 21.73 6.03 9.79
CA LEU A 197 21.18 5.01 10.71
C LEU A 197 21.67 3.61 10.35
N SER A 198 21.89 3.29 9.09
CA SER A 198 22.39 1.97 8.65
C SER A 198 23.82 1.66 9.12
N GLU A 199 24.57 2.65 9.63
CA GLU A 199 25.87 2.42 10.25
C GLU A 199 25.76 1.65 11.58
N GLN A 200 24.59 1.68 12.22
CA GLN A 200 24.34 0.91 13.45
C GLN A 200 24.33 -0.60 13.13
N PRO A 201 25.03 -1.44 13.91
CA PRO A 201 25.20 -2.86 13.57
C PRO A 201 23.91 -3.64 13.33
N HIS A 202 22.84 -3.34 14.07
CA HIS A 202 21.54 -4.03 13.96
C HIS A 202 20.68 -3.57 12.79
N LEU A 203 21.04 -2.44 12.16
CA LEU A 203 20.35 -1.87 10.99
C LEU A 203 21.10 -2.10 9.66
N LYS A 204 22.30 -2.68 9.73
CA LYS A 204 23.03 -3.07 8.52
C LYS A 204 22.31 -4.20 7.81
N SER A 205 22.00 -3.99 6.54
CA SER A 205 21.41 -5.02 5.70
C SER A 205 21.79 -4.79 4.24
N ARG A 206 22.58 -5.72 3.71
CA ARG A 206 23.01 -5.73 2.33
C ARG A 206 22.05 -6.57 1.50
N LEU A 207 21.46 -5.96 0.46
CA LEU A 207 20.73 -6.66 -0.57
C LEU A 207 21.67 -7.11 -1.69
N THR A 208 21.41 -6.76 -2.94
CA THR A 208 22.27 -7.09 -4.10
C THR A 208 23.35 -6.04 -4.33
N SER A 209 23.20 -4.84 -3.78
CA SER A 209 24.15 -3.74 -3.93
C SER A 209 25.40 -3.89 -3.04
N ALA A 210 26.44 -3.14 -3.31
CA ALA A 210 27.67 -3.12 -2.53
C ALA A 210 27.54 -2.37 -1.19
N THR A 211 26.44 -1.63 -0.95
CA THR A 211 26.26 -0.82 0.25
C THR A 211 25.49 -1.54 1.37
N ASP A 212 25.94 -1.40 2.61
CA ASP A 212 25.23 -1.90 3.79
C ASP A 212 23.93 -1.12 4.11
N ALA A 213 23.74 0.05 3.50
CA ALA A 213 22.54 0.88 3.64
C ALA A 213 21.35 0.38 2.81
N SER A 214 21.54 -0.55 1.88
CA SER A 214 20.49 -0.93 0.92
C SER A 214 19.21 -1.44 1.58
N GLY A 215 19.32 -2.15 2.72
CA GLY A 215 18.12 -2.58 3.47
C GLY A 215 17.36 -1.45 4.16
N MET A 216 18.05 -0.38 4.58
CA MET A 216 17.43 0.83 5.13
C MET A 216 16.78 1.70 4.06
N LEU A 217 17.28 1.64 2.84
CA LEU A 217 16.76 2.36 1.68
C LEU A 217 15.70 1.55 0.91
N ASP A 218 15.51 0.27 1.25
CA ASP A 218 14.48 -0.60 0.69
C ASP A 218 13.10 -0.22 1.27
N SER A 219 12.62 0.95 0.83
CA SER A 219 11.37 1.53 1.30
C SER A 219 10.17 0.80 0.67
N HIS A 220 9.17 0.49 1.48
CA HIS A 220 8.00 -0.30 1.08
C HIS A 220 6.70 0.49 1.12
N ALA A 221 6.51 1.32 2.14
CA ALA A 221 5.34 2.17 2.32
C ALA A 221 5.71 3.39 3.17
N ILE A 222 4.93 4.45 3.03
CA ILE A 222 5.06 5.68 3.82
C ILE A 222 3.68 6.19 4.19
N ALA A 223 3.51 6.66 5.43
CA ALA A 223 2.25 7.19 5.93
C ALA A 223 2.49 8.42 6.80
N ILE A 224 1.53 9.34 6.85
CA ILE A 224 1.53 10.50 7.74
C ILE A 224 0.15 10.61 8.39
N SER A 225 0.14 10.75 9.71
CA SER A 225 -1.08 10.92 10.46
C SER A 225 -1.42 12.40 10.65
N ALA A 226 -2.70 12.75 10.50
CA ALA A 226 -3.21 14.07 10.87
C ALA A 226 -3.05 14.36 12.38
N ALA A 227 -2.91 13.32 13.23
CA ALA A 227 -2.60 13.47 14.66
C ALA A 227 -1.11 13.78 14.93
N ALA A 228 -0.25 13.66 13.92
CA ALA A 228 1.18 13.97 13.99
C ALA A 228 1.65 14.61 12.67
N PRO A 229 1.19 15.82 12.33
CA PRO A 229 1.60 16.50 11.11
C PRO A 229 3.12 16.68 11.05
N GLY A 230 3.69 16.57 9.86
CA GLY A 230 5.15 16.67 9.66
C GLY A 230 5.95 15.46 10.16
N ASN A 231 5.27 14.39 10.59
CA ASN A 231 5.93 13.20 11.11
C ASN A 231 5.65 11.98 10.22
N PRO A 232 6.32 11.82 9.08
CA PRO A 232 6.17 10.63 8.26
C PRO A 232 6.69 9.36 8.97
N PHE A 233 5.96 8.26 8.78
CA PHE A 233 6.34 6.91 9.14
C PHE A 233 6.74 6.16 7.88
N LEU A 234 7.91 5.56 7.87
CA LEU A 234 8.48 4.83 6.74
C LEU A 234 8.62 3.36 7.10
N ALA A 235 7.94 2.49 6.38
CA ALA A 235 8.14 1.04 6.43
C ALA A 235 9.30 0.66 5.51
N VAL A 236 10.28 -0.02 6.06
CA VAL A 236 11.42 -0.55 5.31
C VAL A 236 11.70 -2.01 5.70
N ARG A 237 12.65 -2.64 5.02
CA ARG A 237 13.11 -3.99 5.36
C ARG A 237 13.46 -4.16 6.84
N MET A 238 14.00 -3.12 7.48
CA MET A 238 14.54 -3.17 8.84
C MET A 238 13.50 -2.85 9.93
N GLY A 239 12.30 -2.42 9.57
CA GLY A 239 11.24 -2.05 10.49
C GLY A 239 10.45 -0.83 10.07
N ILE A 240 10.00 -0.05 11.04
CA ILE A 240 9.37 1.25 10.82
C ILE A 240 10.26 2.34 11.43
N PHE A 241 10.43 3.41 10.69
CA PHE A 241 11.16 4.60 11.10
C PHE A 241 10.21 5.80 11.08
N ARG A 242 10.36 6.69 12.05
CA ARG A 242 9.59 7.92 12.16
C ARG A 242 10.51 9.14 12.05
N SER A 243 10.10 10.13 11.29
CA SER A 243 10.72 11.44 11.33
C SER A 243 9.90 12.39 12.20
N PRO A 244 10.50 13.14 13.13
CA PRO A 244 9.82 14.16 13.91
C PRO A 244 9.80 15.54 13.21
N ASP A 245 10.53 15.70 12.09
CA ASP A 245 10.91 16.95 11.48
C ASP A 245 10.84 16.92 9.95
N ARG A 246 9.79 16.31 9.42
CA ARG A 246 9.48 16.26 7.97
C ARG A 246 10.53 15.54 7.13
N GLY A 247 11.27 14.59 7.70
CA GLY A 247 12.28 13.81 6.99
C GLY A 247 13.71 14.35 7.13
N ASP A 248 13.92 15.46 7.87
CA ASP A 248 15.25 16.01 8.10
C ASP A 248 16.05 15.16 9.09
N SER A 249 15.38 14.36 9.93
CA SER A 249 15.97 13.26 10.70
C SER A 249 15.01 12.07 10.75
N TRP A 250 15.53 10.88 11.09
CA TRP A 250 14.77 9.65 11.24
C TRP A 250 15.18 8.91 12.50
N ALA A 251 14.25 8.25 13.16
CA ALA A 251 14.47 7.42 14.33
C ALA A 251 13.79 6.06 14.16
N ASP A 252 14.44 5.00 14.62
CA ASP A 252 13.84 3.68 14.75
C ASP A 252 12.77 3.72 15.84
N ILE A 253 11.54 3.28 15.54
CA ILE A 253 10.48 3.13 16.53
C ILE A 253 10.61 1.82 17.33
N GLU A 254 11.69 1.05 17.08
CA GLU A 254 12.03 -0.18 17.79
C GLU A 254 10.88 -1.20 17.82
N VAL A 255 10.33 -1.51 16.64
CA VAL A 255 9.21 -2.47 16.50
C VAL A 255 9.47 -3.80 17.21
N GLY A 256 10.73 -4.17 17.40
CA GLY A 256 11.15 -5.37 18.15
C GLY A 256 10.70 -5.39 19.61
N ARG A 257 10.30 -4.27 20.19
CA ARG A 257 9.70 -4.21 21.54
C ARG A 257 8.26 -4.72 21.56
N HIS A 258 7.59 -4.70 20.41
CA HIS A 258 6.18 -5.02 20.26
C HIS A 258 5.92 -6.28 19.42
N SER A 259 6.86 -6.65 18.57
CA SER A 259 6.74 -7.74 17.62
C SER A 259 8.05 -8.51 17.45
N PRO A 260 8.03 -9.85 17.39
CA PRO A 260 9.18 -10.63 16.97
C PRO A 260 9.48 -10.48 15.46
N LEU A 261 8.49 -9.97 14.71
CA LEU A 261 8.57 -9.77 13.27
C LEU A 261 9.05 -8.34 12.98
N LYS A 262 10.07 -8.18 12.15
CA LYS A 262 10.71 -6.87 11.91
C LYS A 262 10.57 -6.37 10.47
N TYR A 263 10.53 -7.27 9.49
CA TYR A 263 10.33 -6.87 8.09
C TYR A 263 8.96 -6.24 7.92
N CYS A 264 8.92 -4.94 7.70
CA CYS A 264 7.68 -4.20 7.52
C CYS A 264 7.39 -3.96 6.04
N ARG A 265 6.24 -4.47 5.56
CA ARG A 265 5.86 -4.33 4.14
C ARG A 265 4.88 -3.19 3.90
N ASP A 266 4.05 -2.88 4.90
CA ASP A 266 3.01 -1.86 4.78
C ASP A 266 2.84 -1.12 6.10
N VAL A 267 2.55 0.16 6.01
CA VAL A 267 2.11 1.02 7.12
C VAL A 267 1.08 2.00 6.60
N MET A 268 -0.06 2.09 7.29
CA MET A 268 -1.14 3.00 6.92
C MET A 268 -1.80 3.63 8.14
N VAL A 269 -2.45 4.76 7.95
CA VAL A 269 -3.29 5.44 8.94
C VAL A 269 -4.76 5.13 8.64
N SER A 270 -5.55 4.88 9.67
CA SER A 270 -7.00 4.69 9.52
C SER A 270 -7.66 5.97 8.98
N PRO A 271 -8.54 5.87 7.99
CA PRO A 271 -9.30 7.04 7.51
C PRO A 271 -10.32 7.57 8.53
N HIS A 272 -10.61 6.82 9.60
CA HIS A 272 -11.63 7.15 10.61
C HIS A 272 -11.06 7.76 11.88
N ASP A 273 -9.83 7.41 12.24
CA ASP A 273 -9.15 7.93 13.43
C ASP A 273 -7.66 8.10 13.14
N ALA A 274 -7.22 9.33 13.16
CA ALA A 274 -5.83 9.69 12.89
C ALA A 274 -4.83 9.12 13.91
N LYS A 275 -5.26 8.65 15.08
CA LYS A 275 -4.38 7.97 16.04
C LYS A 275 -4.18 6.49 15.72
N VAL A 276 -5.08 5.91 14.93
CA VAL A 276 -5.07 4.49 14.61
C VAL A 276 -4.22 4.24 13.36
N MET A 277 -3.26 3.34 13.50
CA MET A 277 -2.39 2.90 12.40
C MET A 277 -2.37 1.38 12.31
N TYR A 278 -2.11 0.88 11.11
CA TYR A 278 -1.92 -0.55 10.83
C TYR A 278 -0.56 -0.77 10.17
N ALA A 279 0.04 -1.93 10.42
CA ALA A 279 1.30 -2.31 9.79
C ALA A 279 1.37 -3.82 9.54
N CYS A 280 1.91 -4.21 8.40
CA CYS A 280 2.14 -5.59 8.00
C CYS A 280 3.58 -5.99 8.31
N PHE A 281 3.75 -6.90 9.28
CA PHE A 281 5.05 -7.42 9.67
C PHE A 281 5.25 -8.88 9.27
N SER A 282 6.48 -9.24 8.97
CA SER A 282 6.90 -10.60 8.62
C SER A 282 8.35 -10.85 9.04
N PRO A 283 8.84 -12.09 9.05
CA PRO A 283 10.27 -12.36 9.27
C PRO A 283 11.16 -11.83 8.15
N ALA A 284 10.69 -11.90 6.90
CA ALA A 284 11.45 -11.51 5.71
C ALA A 284 10.54 -11.22 4.52
N SER A 285 11.13 -10.76 3.40
CA SER A 285 10.42 -10.49 2.13
C SER A 285 9.75 -11.73 1.51
N ARG A 286 10.29 -12.90 1.80
CA ARG A 286 9.72 -14.22 1.49
C ARG A 286 9.85 -15.08 2.74
N SER A 287 8.74 -15.31 3.40
CA SER A 287 8.64 -16.05 4.65
C SER A 287 7.38 -16.88 4.67
N GLU A 288 7.29 -17.80 5.61
CA GLU A 288 6.12 -18.63 5.85
C GLU A 288 5.27 -18.12 7.03
N ASP A 289 5.44 -16.83 7.34
CA ASP A 289 4.74 -16.15 8.44
C ASP A 289 4.55 -14.67 8.12
N GLY A 290 3.48 -14.08 8.66
CA GLY A 290 3.17 -12.67 8.58
C GLY A 290 1.98 -12.33 9.45
N SER A 291 1.86 -11.07 9.84
CA SER A 291 0.83 -10.61 10.78
C SER A 291 0.50 -9.14 10.56
N LEU A 292 -0.75 -8.79 10.84
CA LEU A 292 -1.23 -7.42 10.90
C LEU A 292 -1.17 -6.93 12.34
N TYR A 293 -0.54 -5.78 12.52
CA TYR A 293 -0.44 -5.07 13.80
C TYR A 293 -1.21 -3.77 13.74
N ARG A 294 -1.67 -3.32 14.90
CA ARG A 294 -2.39 -2.06 15.08
C ARG A 294 -1.75 -1.25 16.20
N SER A 295 -1.67 0.04 15.97
CA SER A 295 -1.39 1.07 16.98
C SER A 295 -2.64 1.92 17.20
N ASP A 296 -2.91 2.34 18.43
CA ASP A 296 -3.98 3.25 18.79
C ASP A 296 -3.42 4.61 19.33
N ASP A 297 -2.10 4.82 19.20
CA ASP A 297 -1.35 5.95 19.78
C ASP A 297 -0.30 6.54 18.83
N VAL A 298 -0.66 6.62 17.54
CA VAL A 298 0.19 7.18 16.47
C VAL A 298 1.57 6.48 16.42
N GLY A 299 1.55 5.15 16.42
CA GLY A 299 2.74 4.33 16.25
C GLY A 299 3.68 4.28 17.46
N THR A 300 3.27 4.77 18.64
CA THR A 300 4.07 4.69 19.86
C THR A 300 4.12 3.27 20.42
N SER A 301 2.99 2.56 20.39
CA SER A 301 2.90 1.14 20.73
C SER A 301 2.15 0.36 19.65
N TRP A 302 2.47 -0.94 19.55
CA TRP A 302 1.88 -1.82 18.56
C TRP A 302 1.44 -3.12 19.19
N ARG A 303 0.28 -3.61 18.81
CA ARG A 303 -0.23 -4.93 19.23
C ARG A 303 -0.67 -5.73 18.02
N ARG A 304 -0.53 -7.04 18.10
CA ARG A 304 -1.08 -7.93 17.09
C ARG A 304 -2.60 -7.70 16.99
N PHE A 305 -3.10 -7.53 15.77
CA PHE A 305 -4.51 -7.23 15.54
C PHE A 305 -5.26 -8.39 14.87
N ASP A 306 -4.59 -9.22 14.12
CA ASP A 306 -5.11 -10.37 13.40
C ASP A 306 -5.20 -11.63 14.29
N ASN A 307 -5.77 -11.54 15.47
CA ASN A 307 -5.90 -12.65 16.40
C ASN A 307 -6.63 -13.83 15.75
N GLY A 308 -6.00 -15.03 15.78
CA GLY A 308 -6.52 -16.25 15.16
C GLY A 308 -6.18 -16.42 13.67
N VAL A 309 -5.68 -15.40 13.00
CA VAL A 309 -5.17 -15.49 11.63
C VAL A 309 -3.82 -16.22 11.60
N ARG A 310 -3.63 -17.07 10.60
CA ARG A 310 -2.36 -17.74 10.31
C ARG A 310 -1.98 -17.51 8.86
N ALA A 311 -1.21 -16.47 8.61
CA ALA A 311 -0.59 -16.29 7.31
C ALA A 311 0.52 -17.33 7.12
N ASN A 312 0.56 -17.94 5.95
CA ASN A 312 1.61 -18.88 5.55
C ASN A 312 2.60 -18.25 4.54
N ALA A 313 2.58 -16.94 4.46
CA ALA A 313 3.52 -16.15 3.66
C ALA A 313 3.62 -14.72 4.20
N THR A 314 4.62 -13.99 3.72
CA THR A 314 4.80 -12.56 4.02
C THR A 314 3.49 -11.77 3.89
N MET A 315 3.09 -11.04 4.92
CA MET A 315 1.96 -10.10 4.87
C MET A 315 2.34 -8.88 4.05
N MET A 316 1.57 -8.60 3.00
CA MET A 316 1.99 -7.65 1.96
C MET A 316 1.32 -6.29 2.05
N SER A 317 0.03 -6.26 2.33
CA SER A 317 -0.76 -5.03 2.31
C SER A 317 -1.97 -5.15 3.22
N SER A 318 -2.45 -4.01 3.70
CA SER A 318 -3.68 -3.88 4.50
C SER A 318 -4.54 -2.74 3.99
N ALA A 319 -5.83 -2.78 4.29
CA ALA A 319 -6.76 -1.70 3.99
C ALA A 319 -7.86 -1.61 5.05
N VAL A 320 -8.32 -0.39 5.29
CA VAL A 320 -9.50 -0.09 6.08
C VAL A 320 -10.57 0.44 5.14
N HIS A 321 -11.81 -0.04 5.30
CA HIS A 321 -12.92 0.42 4.48
C HIS A 321 -13.16 1.94 4.68
N PRO A 322 -13.24 2.75 3.61
CA PRO A 322 -13.29 4.22 3.76
C PRO A 322 -14.52 4.76 4.47
N HIS A 323 -15.59 3.96 4.57
CA HIS A 323 -16.87 4.36 5.17
C HIS A 323 -17.30 3.49 6.37
N ASP A 324 -16.47 2.52 6.79
CA ASP A 324 -16.75 1.63 7.92
C ASP A 324 -15.47 1.27 8.66
N ALA A 325 -15.31 1.84 9.86
CA ALA A 325 -14.14 1.64 10.70
C ALA A 325 -13.99 0.20 11.23
N ALA A 326 -15.07 -0.59 11.23
CA ALA A 326 -15.04 -1.97 11.70
C ALA A 326 -14.48 -2.93 10.66
N THR A 327 -14.48 -2.54 9.38
CA THR A 327 -14.02 -3.36 8.26
C THR A 327 -12.55 -3.11 7.94
N VAL A 328 -11.74 -4.15 8.11
CA VAL A 328 -10.31 -4.17 7.80
C VAL A 328 -9.99 -5.45 7.04
N CYS A 329 -9.12 -5.35 6.05
CA CYS A 329 -8.60 -6.52 5.33
C CYS A 329 -7.09 -6.48 5.17
N CYS A 330 -6.46 -7.64 4.99
CA CYS A 330 -5.06 -7.76 4.66
C CYS A 330 -4.82 -8.97 3.75
N ILE A 331 -3.69 -8.94 3.03
CA ILE A 331 -3.33 -9.96 2.06
C ILE A 331 -1.91 -10.45 2.27
N SER A 332 -1.70 -11.76 2.19
CA SER A 332 -0.38 -12.35 2.14
C SER A 332 0.12 -12.48 0.69
N ARG A 333 1.43 -12.61 0.51
CA ARG A 333 2.07 -12.77 -0.79
C ARG A 333 1.52 -13.93 -1.61
N CYS A 334 1.13 -15.01 -0.96
CA CYS A 334 0.60 -16.22 -1.62
C CYS A 334 -0.92 -16.19 -1.86
N GLY A 335 -1.59 -15.04 -1.68
CA GLY A 335 -3.01 -14.88 -1.99
C GLY A 335 -3.98 -15.33 -0.90
N GLN A 336 -3.53 -15.49 0.35
CA GLN A 336 -4.47 -15.53 1.47
C GLN A 336 -4.96 -14.11 1.75
N VAL A 337 -6.27 -13.92 1.71
CA VAL A 337 -6.94 -12.67 2.06
C VAL A 337 -7.71 -12.88 3.34
N PHE A 338 -7.45 -12.03 4.31
CA PHE A 338 -8.14 -12.02 5.59
C PHE A 338 -8.96 -10.74 5.72
N ALA A 339 -10.19 -10.85 6.19
CA ALA A 339 -11.08 -9.71 6.40
C ALA A 339 -11.88 -9.84 7.69
N THR A 340 -12.11 -8.71 8.32
CA THR A 340 -13.00 -8.55 9.48
C THR A 340 -13.99 -7.43 9.21
N ASP A 341 -15.20 -7.53 9.75
CA ASP A 341 -16.25 -6.50 9.74
C ASP A 341 -16.72 -6.15 11.17
N ASN A 342 -15.93 -6.54 12.17
CA ASN A 342 -16.27 -6.39 13.59
C ASN A 342 -15.07 -5.95 14.44
N THR A 343 -14.25 -5.05 13.87
CA THR A 343 -13.10 -4.43 14.54
C THR A 343 -12.06 -5.48 15.00
N GLY A 344 -11.90 -6.58 14.24
CA GLY A 344 -10.92 -7.62 14.52
C GLY A 344 -11.35 -8.65 15.58
N ALA A 345 -12.62 -8.62 16.04
CA ALA A 345 -13.13 -9.62 16.98
C ALA A 345 -13.14 -11.03 16.37
N SER A 346 -13.37 -11.13 15.07
CA SER A 346 -13.21 -12.35 14.29
C SER A 346 -12.73 -12.03 12.89
N TRP A 347 -12.05 -13.00 12.26
CA TRP A 347 -11.50 -12.90 10.93
C TRP A 347 -12.01 -14.03 10.04
N ARG A 348 -12.24 -13.71 8.77
CA ARG A 348 -12.55 -14.69 7.72
C ARG A 348 -11.37 -14.77 6.76
N GLU A 349 -11.02 -15.98 6.34
CA GLU A 349 -9.98 -16.23 5.33
C GLU A 349 -10.63 -16.62 4.02
N ALA A 350 -10.12 -16.08 2.92
CA ALA A 350 -10.42 -16.54 1.56
C ALA A 350 -9.11 -16.61 0.75
N LYS A 351 -8.93 -17.66 -0.03
CA LYS A 351 -7.73 -17.85 -0.86
C LYS A 351 -8.04 -17.47 -2.31
N LEU A 352 -7.14 -16.73 -2.93
CA LEU A 352 -7.14 -16.54 -4.37
C LEU A 352 -6.93 -17.89 -5.11
N PRO A 353 -7.26 -17.97 -6.41
CA PRO A 353 -7.00 -19.18 -7.19
C PRO A 353 -5.53 -19.64 -7.07
N ALA A 354 -5.30 -20.95 -7.05
CA ALA A 354 -3.98 -21.52 -6.77
C ALA A 354 -2.87 -21.12 -7.77
N ASN A 355 -3.27 -20.72 -8.97
CA ASN A 355 -2.36 -20.20 -10.01
C ASN A 355 -2.06 -18.69 -9.86
N VAL A 356 -2.54 -18.03 -8.79
CA VAL A 356 -2.28 -16.63 -8.47
C VAL A 356 -1.39 -16.56 -7.25
N GLN A 357 -0.26 -15.90 -7.40
CA GLN A 357 0.70 -15.61 -6.33
C GLN A 357 1.32 -14.22 -6.57
N ASP A 358 2.25 -13.84 -5.71
CA ASP A 358 2.90 -12.52 -5.77
C ASP A 358 1.89 -11.36 -5.71
N CYS A 359 1.03 -11.45 -4.68
CA CYS A 359 0.00 -10.45 -4.40
C CYS A 359 0.63 -9.21 -3.76
N TYR A 360 0.19 -8.03 -4.19
CA TYR A 360 0.74 -6.75 -3.75
C TYR A 360 -0.29 -5.85 -3.09
N ALA A 361 -1.55 -5.94 -3.49
CA ALA A 361 -2.57 -4.99 -3.11
C ALA A 361 -3.84 -5.66 -2.58
N VAL A 362 -4.41 -5.05 -1.57
CA VAL A 362 -5.76 -5.32 -1.08
C VAL A 362 -6.47 -3.99 -0.85
N ALA A 363 -7.76 -3.94 -1.11
CA ALA A 363 -8.63 -2.81 -0.77
C ALA A 363 -10.00 -3.34 -0.35
N CYS A 364 -10.78 -2.50 0.35
CA CYS A 364 -12.19 -2.76 0.62
C CYS A 364 -13.01 -1.47 0.41
N GLY A 365 -14.26 -1.63 -0.08
CA GLY A 365 -15.13 -0.51 -0.40
C GLY A 365 -16.54 -0.94 -0.82
#